data_7575e2b108961682f3442bd0622c1aaf
#
_entry.id   7575e2b108961682f3442bd0622c1aaf
#
_cell.length_a   1.000
_cell.length_b   1.000
_cell.length_c   1.000
_cell.angle_alpha   90.00
_cell.angle_beta   90.00
_cell.angle_gamma   90.00
#
_symmetry.space_group_name_H-M   'P 1'
#
loop_
_entity.id
_entity.type
_entity.pdbx_description
1 polymer ?
#
loop_
_entity_poly.entity_id
_entity_poly.type
_entity_poly.pdbx_seq_one_letter_code
_entity_poly.pdbx_strand_id
1 'polypeptide(L)'
;MIIMELHDEFDQVIAEVEKINFYVDKELSVFETTIRYLGGLLSAYELTDHPKKHILLEKAKELGEALLPAFDTKHGIPYYKFNPVTQMGMDNSTLLADMASLQLEFFTLSHYTENPIFAKKAQAITDFLDSAGYAHGVRLPGLYPNEVDLDSGYFTDTIASFGAMGDSAYEYFLKEYILTDGSIPQYARMYLQSIDSMKQYMLMQLPGTKFLYLPAYDTARNLKEPTMDHLTCFVPGMLAIGSRIFNRPDDIKAAKGLLETCVYMYRSSATGLAPESWIFPDQMPYNPLTYGKSLEELERLPPRRRYRWPGKKNTPVAVNVTVEVPNRTNRTLDPPIERPSGLYARDYRYLLRPETVESLFILYRITGDPRYQEYGWEIFKAIEERCRTPVAYAAVRNVSHLGKGYRLNQIDSMESFLFAETFKYLYLLFSPPEMISLDKFVFTTEAHPLLRRPWTDTFIDYKA
;
A
#
# COMPACT_ATOMS: atom_id res chain seq x y z
N MET A 1 -11.13 2.36 17.77
CA MET A 1 -11.79 2.68 19.03
C MET A 1 -11.31 4.03 19.57
N ILE A 2 -10.04 4.20 19.94
CA ILE A 2 -9.52 5.45 20.55
C ILE A 2 -9.85 6.68 19.70
N ILE A 3 -9.56 6.66 18.37
CA ILE A 3 -9.83 7.78 17.45
C ILE A 3 -11.33 8.15 17.38
N MET A 4 -12.22 7.22 17.66
CA MET A 4 -13.68 7.40 17.66
C MET A 4 -14.26 7.57 19.06
N GLU A 5 -13.42 7.69 20.08
CA GLU A 5 -13.79 7.88 21.49
C GLU A 5 -14.69 6.75 22.05
N LEU A 6 -14.50 5.51 21.58
CA LEU A 6 -15.19 4.30 22.02
C LEU A 6 -14.51 3.76 23.28
N HIS A 7 -14.69 4.41 24.42
CA HIS A 7 -13.93 4.14 25.64
C HIS A 7 -14.31 2.82 26.28
N ASP A 8 -15.61 2.49 26.37
CA ASP A 8 -16.09 1.26 27.00
C ASP A 8 -15.61 0.00 26.24
N GLU A 9 -15.60 0.08 24.90
CA GLU A 9 -15.07 -1.00 24.06
C GLU A 9 -13.56 -1.10 24.19
N PHE A 10 -12.86 0.04 24.35
CA PHE A 10 -11.42 0.04 24.53
C PHE A 10 -11.00 -0.55 25.86
N ASP A 11 -11.74 -0.31 26.95
CA ASP A 11 -11.52 -0.94 28.26
C ASP A 11 -11.60 -2.47 28.19
N GLN A 12 -12.58 -2.98 27.44
CA GLN A 12 -12.71 -4.42 27.21
C GLN A 12 -11.52 -4.97 26.40
N VAL A 13 -11.05 -4.23 25.39
CA VAL A 13 -9.90 -4.64 24.58
C VAL A 13 -8.62 -4.69 25.41
N ILE A 14 -8.36 -3.72 26.30
CA ILE A 14 -7.19 -3.75 27.18
C ILE A 14 -7.21 -5.01 28.06
N ALA A 15 -8.39 -5.36 28.61
CA ALA A 15 -8.53 -6.54 29.43
C ALA A 15 -8.30 -7.86 28.67
N GLU A 16 -8.59 -7.90 27.37
CA GLU A 16 -8.27 -9.05 26.52
C GLU A 16 -6.80 -9.06 26.10
N VAL A 17 -6.22 -7.90 25.76
CA VAL A 17 -4.79 -7.77 25.42
C VAL A 17 -3.91 -8.26 26.58
N GLU A 18 -4.26 -7.98 27.83
CA GLU A 18 -3.53 -8.44 29.02
C GLU A 18 -3.37 -9.98 29.06
N LYS A 19 -4.34 -10.72 28.50
CA LYS A 19 -4.36 -12.21 28.49
C LYS A 19 -3.58 -12.83 27.34
N ILE A 20 -3.18 -12.03 26.32
CA ILE A 20 -2.48 -12.57 25.15
C ILE A 20 -1.10 -13.09 25.55
N ASN A 21 -0.74 -14.26 25.03
CA ASN A 21 0.60 -14.82 25.08
C ASN A 21 1.12 -14.95 23.65
N PHE A 22 2.22 -14.31 23.34
CA PHE A 22 2.84 -14.35 22.02
C PHE A 22 3.83 -15.51 21.82
N TYR A 23 4.20 -16.22 22.90
CA TYR A 23 4.97 -17.46 22.80
C TYR A 23 4.03 -18.63 22.52
N VAL A 24 3.62 -18.75 21.27
CA VAL A 24 2.73 -19.82 20.79
C VAL A 24 3.54 -20.80 19.93
N ASP A 25 3.31 -22.11 20.13
CA ASP A 25 3.95 -23.16 19.32
C ASP A 25 3.23 -23.29 17.96
N LYS A 26 3.41 -22.27 17.13
CA LYS A 26 2.88 -22.17 15.77
C LYS A 26 3.80 -21.33 14.91
N GLU A 27 3.78 -21.59 13.62
CA GLU A 27 4.41 -20.76 12.60
C GLU A 27 3.64 -19.46 12.43
N LEU A 28 4.30 -18.35 12.71
CA LEU A 28 3.76 -16.99 12.55
C LEU A 28 4.45 -16.32 11.37
N SER A 29 3.71 -15.60 10.53
CA SER A 29 4.30 -14.64 9.61
C SER A 29 4.92 -13.50 10.41
N VAL A 30 6.21 -13.26 10.25
CA VAL A 30 6.93 -12.17 10.93
C VAL A 30 6.35 -10.83 10.52
N PHE A 31 6.11 -10.65 9.22
CA PHE A 31 5.50 -9.46 8.64
C PHE A 31 4.11 -9.20 9.19
N GLU A 32 3.16 -10.13 8.98
CA GLU A 32 1.76 -9.95 9.39
C GLU A 32 1.62 -9.72 10.91
N THR A 33 2.45 -10.42 11.70
CA THR A 33 2.45 -10.24 13.15
C THR A 33 2.98 -8.86 13.56
N THR A 34 3.98 -8.36 12.86
CA THR A 34 4.53 -7.01 13.11
C THR A 34 3.54 -5.93 12.72
N ILE A 35 3.04 -5.92 11.50
CA ILE A 35 2.20 -4.82 11.02
C ILE A 35 0.85 -4.76 11.73
N ARG A 36 0.25 -5.91 12.09
CA ARG A 36 -1.06 -5.97 12.73
C ARG A 36 -1.00 -5.84 14.24
N TYR A 37 -0.22 -6.70 14.91
CA TYR A 37 -0.21 -6.73 16.39
C TYR A 37 0.76 -5.70 16.97
N LEU A 38 2.02 -5.70 16.53
CA LEU A 38 3.00 -4.76 17.08
C LEU A 38 2.64 -3.31 16.75
N GLY A 39 2.29 -3.03 15.50
CA GLY A 39 1.84 -1.71 15.06
C GLY A 39 0.58 -1.25 15.82
N GLY A 40 -0.40 -2.14 15.97
CA GLY A 40 -1.64 -1.86 16.72
C GLY A 40 -1.39 -1.55 18.19
N LEU A 41 -0.54 -2.33 18.87
CA LEU A 41 -0.19 -2.13 20.28
C LEU A 41 0.54 -0.80 20.51
N LEU A 42 1.54 -0.50 19.68
CA LEU A 42 2.34 0.74 19.78
C LEU A 42 1.49 1.97 19.48
N SER A 43 0.70 1.94 18.43
CA SER A 43 -0.22 3.04 18.10
C SER A 43 -1.26 3.29 19.17
N ALA A 44 -1.86 2.22 19.73
CA ALA A 44 -2.79 2.34 20.84
C ALA A 44 -2.12 2.93 22.10
N TYR A 45 -0.87 2.54 22.37
CA TYR A 45 -0.08 3.10 23.46
C TYR A 45 0.17 4.60 23.29
N GLU A 46 0.49 5.06 22.08
CA GLU A 46 0.71 6.48 21.78
C GLU A 46 -0.57 7.33 21.86
N LEU A 47 -1.70 6.77 21.45
CA LEU A 47 -2.95 7.51 21.31
C LEU A 47 -3.80 7.58 22.58
N THR A 48 -3.47 6.82 23.62
CA THR A 48 -4.32 6.73 24.82
C THR A 48 -3.63 7.28 26.07
N ASP A 49 -4.44 7.91 26.94
CA ASP A 49 -4.07 8.26 28.31
C ASP A 49 -4.69 7.29 29.35
N HIS A 50 -5.16 6.13 28.88
CA HIS A 50 -5.77 5.13 29.73
C HIS A 50 -4.84 4.72 30.89
N PRO A 51 -5.32 4.55 32.16
CA PRO A 51 -4.48 4.21 33.31
C PRO A 51 -3.69 2.91 33.15
N LYS A 52 -4.20 1.96 32.37
CA LYS A 52 -3.56 0.66 32.11
C LYS A 52 -2.79 0.64 30.76
N LYS A 53 -2.46 1.77 30.16
CA LYS A 53 -1.77 1.77 28.87
C LYS A 53 -0.41 1.06 28.88
N HIS A 54 0.23 0.93 30.07
CA HIS A 54 1.48 0.19 30.21
C HIS A 54 1.39 -1.25 29.72
N ILE A 55 0.21 -1.90 29.83
CA ILE A 55 -0.06 -3.26 29.32
C ILE A 55 0.22 -3.34 27.82
N LEU A 56 -0.15 -2.29 27.05
CA LEU A 56 0.05 -2.25 25.61
C LEU A 56 1.55 -2.27 25.26
N LEU A 57 2.36 -1.49 25.99
CA LEU A 57 3.82 -1.47 25.80
C LEU A 57 4.50 -2.76 26.29
N GLU A 58 4.07 -3.32 27.40
CA GLU A 58 4.56 -4.62 27.90
C GLU A 58 4.31 -5.72 26.88
N LYS A 59 3.11 -5.76 26.30
CA LYS A 59 2.75 -6.74 25.26
C LYS A 59 3.47 -6.48 23.93
N ALA A 60 3.68 -5.23 23.55
CA ALA A 60 4.51 -4.87 22.39
C ALA A 60 5.96 -5.34 22.56
N LYS A 61 6.53 -5.15 23.78
CA LYS A 61 7.87 -5.63 24.11
C LYS A 61 7.94 -7.16 24.09
N GLU A 62 6.99 -7.87 24.73
CA GLU A 62 6.89 -9.33 24.69
C GLU A 62 6.87 -9.86 23.25
N LEU A 63 6.06 -9.24 22.40
CA LEU A 63 5.98 -9.62 20.99
C LEU A 63 7.27 -9.35 20.24
N GLY A 64 7.86 -8.17 20.40
CA GLY A 64 9.15 -7.82 19.79
C GLY A 64 10.26 -8.80 20.19
N GLU A 65 10.36 -9.16 21.48
CA GLU A 65 11.32 -10.13 21.99
C GLU A 65 11.06 -11.54 21.41
N ALA A 66 9.80 -11.95 21.25
CA ALA A 66 9.45 -13.22 20.64
C ALA A 66 9.83 -13.32 19.15
N LEU A 67 9.84 -12.18 18.43
CA LEU A 67 10.19 -12.11 17.03
C LEU A 67 11.69 -11.90 16.76
N LEU A 68 12.48 -11.42 17.73
CA LEU A 68 13.92 -11.12 17.52
C LEU A 68 14.72 -12.29 16.94
N PRO A 69 14.56 -13.56 17.40
CA PRO A 69 15.33 -14.66 16.84
C PRO A 69 15.04 -14.96 15.36
N ALA A 70 13.90 -14.48 14.83
CA ALA A 70 13.61 -14.61 13.40
C ALA A 70 14.62 -13.89 12.50
N PHE A 71 15.37 -12.91 13.04
CA PHE A 71 16.40 -12.16 12.33
C PHE A 71 17.82 -12.80 12.45
N ASP A 72 17.96 -13.95 13.11
CA ASP A 72 19.24 -14.63 13.28
C ASP A 72 19.58 -15.46 12.04
N THR A 73 19.62 -14.79 10.91
CA THR A 73 20.02 -15.31 9.59
C THR A 73 21.36 -14.71 9.19
N LYS A 74 21.97 -15.23 8.14
CA LYS A 74 23.31 -14.81 7.70
C LYS A 74 23.39 -13.32 7.33
N HIS A 75 22.32 -12.76 6.79
CA HIS A 75 22.25 -11.37 6.35
C HIS A 75 21.37 -10.48 7.26
N GLY A 76 20.87 -11.01 8.39
CA GLY A 76 19.95 -10.30 9.27
C GLY A 76 18.55 -10.09 8.70
N ILE A 77 18.23 -10.70 7.57
CA ILE A 77 16.91 -10.68 6.93
C ILE A 77 16.02 -11.68 7.67
N PRO A 78 14.80 -11.33 8.11
CA PRO A 78 13.97 -12.24 8.87
C PRO A 78 13.41 -13.38 8.03
N TYR A 79 13.18 -14.53 8.67
CA TYR A 79 12.40 -15.60 8.08
C TYR A 79 11.00 -15.12 7.70
N TYR A 80 10.45 -15.65 6.61
CA TYR A 80 9.06 -15.39 6.21
C TYR A 80 8.08 -15.85 7.27
N LYS A 81 8.26 -17.07 7.78
CA LYS A 81 7.53 -17.62 8.92
C LYS A 81 8.50 -18.09 10.01
N PHE A 82 8.09 -17.93 11.25
CA PHE A 82 8.91 -18.23 12.41
C PHE A 82 8.06 -18.78 13.56
N ASN A 83 8.56 -19.79 14.26
CA ASN A 83 7.93 -20.31 15.45
C ASN A 83 8.67 -19.80 16.71
N PRO A 84 8.03 -18.94 17.54
CA PRO A 84 8.71 -18.30 18.67
C PRO A 84 9.05 -19.26 19.81
N VAL A 85 8.43 -20.45 19.89
CA VAL A 85 8.71 -21.44 20.94
C VAL A 85 9.89 -22.32 20.54
N THR A 86 9.87 -22.88 19.32
CA THR A 86 10.95 -23.74 18.84
C THR A 86 12.13 -22.97 18.30
N GLN A 87 11.97 -21.66 18.06
CA GLN A 87 12.94 -20.75 17.41
C GLN A 87 13.38 -21.24 16.03
N MET A 88 12.49 -21.91 15.31
CA MET A 88 12.75 -22.39 13.95
C MET A 88 12.11 -21.46 12.93
N GLY A 89 12.91 -21.04 11.96
CA GLY A 89 12.44 -20.37 10.75
C GLY A 89 11.96 -21.40 9.72
N MET A 90 10.96 -21.00 8.95
CA MET A 90 10.45 -21.77 7.81
C MET A 90 10.79 -21.01 6.54
N ASP A 91 11.07 -21.76 5.49
CA ASP A 91 11.50 -21.26 4.19
C ASP A 91 12.90 -20.63 4.16
N ASN A 92 13.62 -20.83 3.07
CA ASN A 92 14.94 -20.21 2.85
C ASN A 92 14.84 -18.90 2.07
N SER A 93 13.63 -18.42 1.77
CA SER A 93 13.38 -17.15 1.10
C SER A 93 12.34 -16.32 1.84
N THR A 94 12.37 -15.03 1.59
CA THR A 94 11.36 -14.08 2.08
C THR A 94 11.00 -13.08 0.98
N LEU A 95 9.87 -12.38 1.15
CA LEU A 95 9.43 -11.37 0.20
C LEU A 95 9.98 -9.99 0.56
N LEU A 96 10.11 -9.14 -0.45
CA LEU A 96 10.60 -7.77 -0.29
C LEU A 96 9.73 -6.99 0.71
N ALA A 97 8.41 -7.03 0.56
CA ALA A 97 7.48 -6.38 1.47
C ALA A 97 7.61 -6.93 2.90
N ASP A 98 7.71 -8.27 3.06
CA ASP A 98 7.76 -8.92 4.36
C ASP A 98 9.00 -8.54 5.17
N MET A 99 10.16 -8.39 4.51
CA MET A 99 11.38 -8.01 5.22
C MET A 99 11.54 -6.50 5.39
N ALA A 100 11.02 -5.70 4.48
CA ALA A 100 11.29 -4.26 4.41
C ALA A 100 10.15 -3.37 4.96
N SER A 101 9.16 -3.96 5.63
CA SER A 101 8.03 -3.23 6.21
C SER A 101 7.88 -3.50 7.71
N LEU A 102 9.01 -3.49 8.42
CA LEU A 102 9.09 -3.73 9.86
C LEU A 102 9.68 -2.52 10.62
N GLN A 103 10.24 -1.56 9.87
CA GLN A 103 11.06 -0.48 10.42
C GLN A 103 10.27 0.45 11.34
N LEU A 104 9.10 0.89 10.92
CA LEU A 104 8.27 1.83 11.70
C LEU A 104 7.96 1.29 13.09
N GLU A 105 7.54 0.03 13.16
CA GLU A 105 7.18 -0.64 14.40
C GLU A 105 8.41 -0.91 15.27
N PHE A 106 9.49 -1.40 14.68
CA PHE A 106 10.70 -1.74 15.43
C PHE A 106 11.46 -0.50 15.92
N PHE A 107 11.49 0.59 15.17
CA PHE A 107 12.03 1.87 15.63
C PHE A 107 11.19 2.45 16.77
N THR A 108 9.85 2.43 16.63
CA THR A 108 8.95 2.90 17.69
C THR A 108 9.07 2.04 18.95
N LEU A 109 9.18 0.72 18.81
CA LEU A 109 9.41 -0.18 19.94
C LEU A 109 10.75 0.11 20.65
N SER A 110 11.83 0.30 19.88
CA SER A 110 13.14 0.69 20.45
C SER A 110 13.05 1.98 21.24
N HIS A 111 12.32 2.97 20.71
CA HIS A 111 12.16 4.26 21.39
C HIS A 111 11.51 4.09 22.76
N TYR A 112 10.38 3.39 22.84
CA TYR A 112 9.62 3.28 24.10
C TYR A 112 10.20 2.27 25.09
N THR A 113 10.93 1.28 24.63
CA THR A 113 11.61 0.31 25.50
C THR A 113 13.01 0.71 25.89
N GLU A 114 13.54 1.78 25.30
CA GLU A 114 14.96 2.20 25.43
C GLU A 114 15.95 1.07 25.05
N ASN A 115 15.50 0.09 24.27
CA ASN A 115 16.30 -1.02 23.80
C ASN A 115 16.62 -0.88 22.31
N PRO A 116 17.86 -0.59 21.94
CA PRO A 116 18.24 -0.32 20.54
C PRO A 116 18.22 -1.55 19.63
N ILE A 117 18.05 -2.76 20.19
CA ILE A 117 18.20 -3.99 19.42
C ILE A 117 17.16 -4.09 18.31
N PHE A 118 15.93 -3.63 18.57
CA PHE A 118 14.84 -3.69 17.59
C PHE A 118 15.13 -2.79 16.37
N ALA A 119 15.45 -1.51 16.61
CA ALA A 119 15.82 -0.58 15.53
C ALA A 119 17.07 -1.06 14.77
N LYS A 120 18.08 -1.63 15.45
CA LYS A 120 19.27 -2.18 14.80
C LYS A 120 18.95 -3.33 13.86
N LYS A 121 18.04 -4.24 14.25
CA LYS A 121 17.62 -5.36 13.38
C LYS A 121 16.87 -4.84 12.14
N ALA A 122 15.96 -3.89 12.30
CA ALA A 122 15.25 -3.28 11.18
C ALA A 122 16.16 -2.45 10.26
N GLN A 123 17.10 -1.66 10.86
CA GLN A 123 18.07 -0.89 10.08
C GLN A 123 19.01 -1.77 9.26
N ALA A 124 19.42 -2.92 9.78
CA ALA A 124 20.28 -3.84 9.05
C ALA A 124 19.66 -4.32 7.73
N ILE A 125 18.33 -4.48 7.68
CA ILE A 125 17.61 -4.80 6.44
C ILE A 125 17.68 -3.63 5.45
N THR A 126 17.49 -2.41 5.92
CA THR A 126 17.60 -1.21 5.09
C THR A 126 19.03 -1.06 4.53
N ASP A 127 20.05 -1.30 5.36
CA ASP A 127 21.45 -1.28 4.93
C ASP A 127 21.76 -2.36 3.90
N PHE A 128 21.20 -3.56 4.06
CA PHE A 128 21.28 -4.62 3.08
C PHE A 128 20.67 -4.18 1.73
N LEU A 129 19.44 -3.66 1.73
CA LEU A 129 18.76 -3.20 0.52
C LEU A 129 19.51 -2.06 -0.16
N ASP A 130 20.02 -1.10 0.61
CA ASP A 130 20.78 0.03 0.10
C ASP A 130 22.10 -0.38 -0.57
N SER A 131 22.73 -1.44 -0.06
CA SER A 131 23.95 -2.01 -0.60
C SER A 131 23.68 -2.99 -1.77
N ALA A 132 22.43 -3.45 -1.92
CA ALA A 132 22.07 -4.45 -2.91
C ALA A 132 22.14 -3.88 -4.33
N GLY A 133 22.96 -4.49 -5.18
CA GLY A 133 23.15 -4.12 -6.57
C GLY A 133 23.09 -5.32 -7.50
N TYR A 134 23.70 -5.18 -8.67
CA TYR A 134 23.71 -6.24 -9.69
C TYR A 134 24.21 -7.59 -9.19
N ALA A 135 25.18 -7.59 -8.28
CA ALA A 135 25.71 -8.81 -7.64
C ALA A 135 24.67 -9.55 -6.79
N HIS A 136 23.63 -8.86 -6.35
CA HIS A 136 22.52 -9.42 -5.60
C HIS A 136 21.24 -9.63 -6.46
N GLY A 137 21.30 -9.37 -7.77
CA GLY A 137 20.16 -9.52 -8.68
C GLY A 137 19.37 -8.22 -8.93
N VAL A 138 19.70 -7.11 -8.26
CA VAL A 138 19.06 -5.80 -8.49
C VAL A 138 19.62 -5.17 -9.76
N ARG A 139 18.81 -5.09 -10.81
CA ARG A 139 19.22 -4.67 -12.16
C ARG A 139 19.06 -3.17 -12.42
N LEU A 140 18.10 -2.57 -11.76
CA LEU A 140 17.80 -1.13 -11.89
C LEU A 140 17.87 -0.49 -10.50
N PRO A 141 18.54 0.66 -10.36
CA PRO A 141 18.64 1.34 -9.09
C PRO A 141 17.27 1.63 -8.46
N GLY A 142 17.07 1.25 -7.21
CA GLY A 142 15.84 1.50 -6.47
C GLY A 142 14.62 0.68 -6.91
N LEU A 143 14.77 -0.29 -7.82
CA LEU A 143 13.73 -1.28 -8.16
C LEU A 143 14.22 -2.67 -7.76
N TYR A 144 13.72 -3.15 -6.65
CA TYR A 144 14.09 -4.44 -6.07
C TYR A 144 13.17 -5.53 -6.59
N PRO A 145 13.68 -6.73 -6.92
CA PRO A 145 12.85 -7.91 -7.16
C PRO A 145 12.11 -8.33 -5.90
N ASN A 146 11.07 -9.16 -6.06
CA ASN A 146 10.14 -9.46 -4.96
C ASN A 146 10.63 -10.51 -3.96
N GLU A 147 11.53 -11.41 -4.35
CA GLU A 147 11.93 -12.54 -3.50
C GLU A 147 13.44 -12.59 -3.32
N VAL A 148 13.90 -12.79 -2.07
CA VAL A 148 15.31 -12.89 -1.69
C VAL A 148 15.58 -14.20 -0.96
N ASP A 149 16.67 -14.88 -1.34
CA ASP A 149 17.19 -16.06 -0.65
C ASP A 149 18.00 -15.66 0.59
N LEU A 150 17.69 -16.25 1.74
CA LEU A 150 18.25 -15.88 3.04
C LEU A 150 19.72 -16.26 3.22
N ASP A 151 20.17 -17.30 2.53
CA ASP A 151 21.54 -17.79 2.66
C ASP A 151 22.53 -16.99 1.80
N SER A 152 22.13 -16.68 0.56
CA SER A 152 22.99 -15.97 -0.39
C SER A 152 22.80 -14.45 -0.37
N GLY A 153 21.65 -13.95 0.05
CA GLY A 153 21.23 -12.55 -0.11
C GLY A 153 20.95 -12.20 -1.57
N TYR A 154 20.70 -13.18 -2.43
CA TYR A 154 20.42 -12.97 -3.85
C TYR A 154 18.91 -12.93 -4.10
N PHE A 155 18.45 -11.95 -4.89
CA PHE A 155 17.07 -11.91 -5.34
C PHE A 155 16.82 -12.97 -6.40
N THR A 156 15.91 -13.90 -6.11
CA THR A 156 15.69 -15.12 -6.89
C THR A 156 14.79 -14.92 -8.11
N ASP A 157 14.01 -13.85 -8.11
CA ASP A 157 13.20 -13.45 -9.26
C ASP A 157 13.75 -12.20 -9.97
N THR A 158 13.00 -11.62 -10.89
CA THR A 158 13.37 -10.41 -11.63
C THR A 158 12.23 -9.40 -11.70
N ILE A 159 11.17 -9.61 -10.91
CA ILE A 159 9.94 -8.84 -10.96
C ILE A 159 9.96 -7.76 -9.88
N ALA A 160 9.94 -6.49 -10.29
CA ALA A 160 9.70 -5.37 -9.39
C ALA A 160 8.20 -4.99 -9.41
N SER A 161 7.59 -4.81 -8.24
CA SER A 161 6.18 -4.51 -8.09
C SER A 161 5.94 -3.46 -7.00
N PHE A 162 5.05 -2.49 -7.29
CA PHE A 162 4.43 -1.62 -6.29
C PHE A 162 3.01 -2.10 -5.92
N GLY A 163 2.66 -3.31 -6.30
CA GLY A 163 1.55 -4.12 -5.82
C GLY A 163 2.09 -5.24 -4.94
N ALA A 164 1.36 -6.34 -4.86
CA ALA A 164 1.70 -7.48 -4.00
C ALA A 164 3.18 -7.86 -4.03
N MET A 165 3.72 -8.30 -2.90
CA MET A 165 5.08 -8.75 -2.61
C MET A 165 6.16 -7.66 -2.51
N GLY A 166 5.97 -6.48 -3.09
CA GLY A 166 6.97 -5.40 -3.05
C GLY A 166 6.46 -4.05 -2.53
N ASP A 167 5.16 -3.84 -2.50
CA ASP A 167 4.40 -2.62 -2.21
C ASP A 167 4.91 -1.82 -1.00
N SER A 168 4.73 -2.32 0.20
CA SER A 168 5.02 -1.62 1.46
C SER A 168 6.51 -1.39 1.73
N ALA A 169 7.41 -2.10 1.03
CA ALA A 169 8.84 -1.81 1.09
C ALA A 169 9.16 -0.39 0.61
N TYR A 170 8.58 0.00 -0.54
CA TYR A 170 8.75 1.35 -1.09
C TYR A 170 8.04 2.41 -0.26
N GLU A 171 6.91 2.06 0.30
CA GLU A 171 6.16 2.89 1.23
C GLU A 171 6.98 3.21 2.47
N TYR A 172 7.65 2.21 3.06
CA TYR A 172 8.41 2.36 4.29
C TYR A 172 9.67 3.20 4.11
N PHE A 173 10.30 3.25 2.94
CA PHE A 173 11.40 4.20 2.71
C PHE A 173 10.94 5.66 2.94
N LEU A 174 9.75 6.04 2.47
CA LEU A 174 9.22 7.37 2.73
C LEU A 174 8.78 7.54 4.20
N LYS A 175 8.03 6.58 4.70
CA LYS A 175 7.39 6.67 6.03
C LYS A 175 8.41 6.65 7.15
N GLU A 176 9.51 5.93 7.01
CA GLU A 176 10.61 5.92 7.99
C GLU A 176 11.36 7.28 8.01
N TYR A 177 11.58 7.88 6.84
CA TYR A 177 12.11 9.24 6.80
C TYR A 177 11.19 10.23 7.54
N ILE A 178 9.88 10.05 7.44
CA ILE A 178 8.90 10.87 8.13
C ILE A 178 8.88 10.57 9.64
N LEU A 179 8.86 9.28 10.03
CA LEU A 179 8.84 8.87 11.44
C LEU A 179 10.02 9.46 12.21
N THR A 180 11.21 9.43 11.58
CA THR A 180 12.46 9.92 12.16
C THR A 180 12.66 11.44 11.99
N ASP A 181 11.63 12.15 11.54
CA ASP A 181 11.63 13.59 11.27
C ASP A 181 12.83 14.04 10.41
N GLY A 182 13.20 13.20 9.43
CA GLY A 182 14.27 13.46 8.49
C GLY A 182 15.67 13.22 9.04
N SER A 183 15.83 12.68 10.24
CA SER A 183 17.13 12.44 10.86
C SER A 183 18.01 11.43 10.13
N ILE A 184 17.41 10.54 9.33
CA ILE A 184 18.10 9.48 8.59
C ILE A 184 17.99 9.72 7.07
N PRO A 185 18.96 10.41 6.43
CA PRO A 185 18.90 10.78 5.02
C PRO A 185 18.90 9.58 4.05
N GLN A 186 19.36 8.41 4.49
CA GLN A 186 19.38 7.17 3.71
C GLN A 186 17.99 6.83 3.16
N TYR A 187 16.97 6.90 3.99
CA TYR A 187 15.59 6.61 3.59
C TYR A 187 15.07 7.58 2.51
N ALA A 188 15.38 8.88 2.63
CA ALA A 188 15.05 9.85 1.58
C ALA A 188 15.69 9.51 0.25
N ARG A 189 16.97 9.16 0.26
CA ARG A 189 17.72 8.79 -0.95
C ARG A 189 17.14 7.53 -1.60
N MET A 190 16.87 6.49 -0.82
CA MET A 190 16.29 5.24 -1.32
C MET A 190 14.90 5.47 -1.90
N TYR A 191 14.04 6.23 -1.20
CA TYR A 191 12.72 6.62 -1.72
C TYR A 191 12.82 7.36 -3.05
N LEU A 192 13.62 8.43 -3.12
CA LEU A 192 13.75 9.25 -4.32
C LEU A 192 14.25 8.43 -5.51
N GLN A 193 15.24 7.56 -5.29
CA GLN A 193 15.77 6.67 -6.31
C GLN A 193 14.68 5.70 -6.82
N SER A 194 13.90 5.12 -5.90
CA SER A 194 12.81 4.19 -6.26
C SER A 194 11.73 4.88 -7.08
N ILE A 195 11.31 6.09 -6.68
CA ILE A 195 10.25 6.83 -7.39
C ILE A 195 10.71 7.32 -8.76
N ASP A 196 11.96 7.73 -8.90
CA ASP A 196 12.50 8.12 -10.20
C ASP A 196 12.56 6.92 -11.15
N SER A 197 13.04 5.79 -10.68
CA SER A 197 13.06 4.54 -11.46
C SER A 197 11.64 4.04 -11.77
N MET A 198 10.72 4.07 -10.82
CA MET A 198 9.31 3.72 -11.04
C MET A 198 8.69 4.56 -12.16
N LYS A 199 8.86 5.89 -12.12
CA LYS A 199 8.33 6.79 -13.16
C LYS A 199 8.99 6.56 -14.52
N GLN A 200 10.27 6.27 -14.54
CA GLN A 200 11.03 6.06 -15.77
C GLN A 200 10.70 4.72 -16.44
N TYR A 201 10.59 3.65 -15.66
CA TYR A 201 10.54 2.29 -16.19
C TYR A 201 9.17 1.64 -16.10
N MET A 202 8.36 2.00 -15.10
CA MET A 202 7.12 1.28 -14.81
C MET A 202 5.87 2.09 -15.15
N LEU A 203 5.84 3.40 -14.85
CA LEU A 203 4.62 4.20 -14.95
C LEU A 203 4.11 4.27 -16.39
N MET A 204 2.84 3.90 -16.59
CA MET A 204 2.18 3.83 -17.86
C MET A 204 0.98 4.78 -17.92
N GLN A 205 0.61 5.24 -19.11
CA GLN A 205 -0.61 6.03 -19.34
C GLN A 205 -1.51 5.36 -20.37
N LEU A 206 -2.81 5.49 -20.17
CA LEU A 206 -3.80 5.09 -21.16
C LEU A 206 -4.01 6.23 -22.15
N PRO A 207 -3.70 6.03 -23.46
CA PRO A 207 -3.76 7.09 -24.46
C PRO A 207 -5.13 7.77 -24.53
N GLY A 208 -5.14 9.11 -24.68
CA GLY A 208 -6.37 9.89 -24.79
C GLY A 208 -7.16 10.06 -23.49
N THR A 209 -6.62 9.61 -22.37
CA THR A 209 -7.26 9.70 -21.04
C THR A 209 -6.34 10.38 -20.03
N LYS A 210 -6.88 10.59 -18.81
CA LYS A 210 -6.10 11.03 -17.64
C LYS A 210 -5.68 9.84 -16.75
N PHE A 211 -5.88 8.61 -17.21
CA PHE A 211 -5.57 7.42 -16.42
C PHE A 211 -4.10 7.05 -16.52
N LEU A 212 -3.49 6.90 -15.36
CA LEU A 212 -2.18 6.28 -15.21
C LEU A 212 -2.35 4.92 -14.53
N TYR A 213 -1.47 4.00 -14.84
CA TYR A 213 -1.43 2.71 -14.18
C TYR A 213 0.01 2.24 -13.96
N LEU A 214 0.21 1.37 -13.02
CA LEU A 214 1.51 0.91 -12.58
C LEU A 214 1.56 -0.62 -12.59
N PRO A 215 2.07 -1.22 -13.67
CA PRO A 215 2.20 -2.66 -13.81
C PRO A 215 3.40 -3.20 -13.04
N ALA A 216 3.40 -4.51 -12.73
CA ALA A 216 4.62 -5.21 -12.38
C ALA A 216 5.59 -5.24 -13.57
N TYR A 217 6.90 -5.22 -13.27
CA TYR A 217 7.94 -5.06 -14.26
C TYR A 217 9.03 -6.12 -14.13
N ASP A 218 9.16 -6.98 -15.15
CA ASP A 218 10.29 -7.89 -15.28
C ASP A 218 11.53 -7.11 -15.76
N THR A 219 12.42 -6.84 -14.84
CA THR A 219 13.63 -6.04 -15.08
C THR A 219 14.66 -6.75 -15.96
N ALA A 220 14.63 -8.08 -16.02
CA ALA A 220 15.53 -8.89 -16.87
C ALA A 220 15.05 -8.93 -18.33
N ARG A 221 13.75 -9.06 -18.52
CA ARG A 221 13.14 -9.17 -19.85
C ARG A 221 12.70 -7.82 -20.42
N ASN A 222 12.75 -6.76 -19.63
CA ASN A 222 12.18 -5.45 -19.95
C ASN A 222 10.70 -5.57 -20.37
N LEU A 223 9.94 -6.34 -19.60
CA LEU A 223 8.54 -6.64 -19.90
C LEU A 223 7.65 -6.15 -18.76
N LYS A 224 6.57 -5.47 -19.11
CA LYS A 224 5.54 -5.04 -18.17
C LYS A 224 4.32 -5.94 -18.33
N GLU A 225 3.81 -6.44 -17.22
CA GLU A 225 2.51 -7.09 -17.23
C GLU A 225 1.42 -6.05 -17.46
N PRO A 226 0.47 -6.26 -18.37
CA PRO A 226 -0.59 -5.27 -18.63
C PRO A 226 -1.68 -5.30 -17.55
N THR A 227 -1.29 -5.40 -16.28
CA THR A 227 -2.20 -5.48 -15.14
C THR A 227 -1.82 -4.50 -14.05
N MET A 228 -2.82 -4.09 -13.28
CA MET A 228 -2.64 -3.33 -12.04
C MET A 228 -3.58 -3.89 -10.99
N ASP A 229 -3.06 -4.15 -9.81
CA ASP A 229 -3.83 -4.64 -8.68
C ASP A 229 -4.37 -3.48 -7.85
N HIS A 230 -5.47 -3.73 -7.11
CA HIS A 230 -6.04 -2.75 -6.19
C HIS A 230 -5.02 -2.31 -5.12
N LEU A 231 -4.16 -3.23 -4.65
CA LEU A 231 -3.05 -2.93 -3.73
C LEU A 231 -2.23 -1.73 -4.17
N THR A 232 -1.92 -1.61 -5.47
CA THR A 232 -1.13 -0.49 -6.02
C THR A 232 -1.79 0.88 -5.78
N CYS A 233 -3.05 0.93 -5.38
CA CYS A 233 -3.78 2.18 -5.14
C CYS A 233 -3.35 2.95 -3.87
N PHE A 234 -2.39 2.45 -3.07
CA PHE A 234 -1.71 3.22 -2.03
C PHE A 234 -0.68 4.21 -2.63
N VAL A 235 -0.11 3.88 -3.81
CA VAL A 235 0.95 4.68 -4.46
C VAL A 235 0.56 6.15 -4.67
N PRO A 236 -0.67 6.50 -5.08
CA PRO A 236 -1.09 7.90 -5.14
C PRO A 236 -0.89 8.67 -3.83
N GLY A 237 -1.25 8.08 -2.70
CA GLY A 237 -1.05 8.66 -1.37
C GLY A 237 0.43 8.85 -1.05
N MET A 238 1.23 7.82 -1.27
CA MET A 238 2.69 7.85 -1.07
C MET A 238 3.35 8.96 -1.92
N LEU A 239 3.02 9.05 -3.21
CA LEU A 239 3.54 10.10 -4.10
C LEU A 239 3.11 11.50 -3.67
N ALA A 240 1.88 11.66 -3.18
CA ALA A 240 1.38 12.94 -2.72
C ALA A 240 2.13 13.43 -1.47
N ILE A 241 2.40 12.55 -0.50
CA ILE A 241 3.22 12.87 0.68
C ILE A 241 4.65 13.23 0.25
N GLY A 242 5.29 12.37 -0.54
CA GLY A 242 6.65 12.61 -1.03
C GLY A 242 6.78 13.89 -1.84
N SER A 243 5.75 14.23 -2.63
CA SER A 243 5.67 15.50 -3.37
C SER A 243 5.80 16.72 -2.46
N ARG A 244 5.16 16.67 -1.30
CA ARG A 244 5.20 17.78 -0.32
C ARG A 244 6.51 17.84 0.42
N ILE A 245 7.01 16.69 0.89
CA ILE A 245 8.24 16.61 1.68
C ILE A 245 9.47 17.01 0.86
N PHE A 246 9.56 16.55 -0.39
CA PHE A 246 10.73 16.77 -1.25
C PHE A 246 10.53 17.87 -2.30
N ASN A 247 9.43 18.64 -2.22
CA ASN A 247 9.08 19.70 -3.17
C ASN A 247 9.11 19.22 -4.63
N ARG A 248 8.42 18.13 -4.93
CA ARG A 248 8.36 17.47 -6.24
C ARG A 248 6.97 17.61 -6.89
N PRO A 249 6.65 18.76 -7.51
CA PRO A 249 5.30 19.05 -8.02
C PRO A 249 4.83 18.11 -9.14
N ASP A 250 5.74 17.43 -9.84
CA ASP A 250 5.36 16.44 -10.87
C ASP A 250 4.87 15.12 -10.26
N ASP A 251 5.29 14.79 -9.04
CA ASP A 251 4.82 13.59 -8.35
C ASP A 251 3.34 13.70 -7.96
N ILE A 252 2.85 14.90 -7.61
CA ILE A 252 1.40 15.09 -7.34
C ILE A 252 0.55 14.94 -8.61
N LYS A 253 1.10 15.23 -9.80
CA LYS A 253 0.40 14.98 -11.07
C LYS A 253 0.27 13.48 -11.33
N ALA A 254 1.35 12.72 -11.10
CA ALA A 254 1.32 11.27 -11.22
C ALA A 254 0.37 10.65 -10.18
N ALA A 255 0.41 11.11 -8.93
CA ALA A 255 -0.50 10.71 -7.87
C ALA A 255 -1.97 10.86 -8.27
N LYS A 256 -2.34 12.05 -8.77
CA LYS A 256 -3.71 12.32 -9.23
C LYS A 256 -4.11 11.40 -10.40
N GLY A 257 -3.24 11.17 -11.36
CA GLY A 257 -3.52 10.32 -12.50
C GLY A 257 -3.72 8.83 -12.12
N LEU A 258 -2.92 8.32 -11.20
CA LEU A 258 -3.08 6.98 -10.64
C LEU A 258 -4.37 6.87 -9.82
N LEU A 259 -4.68 7.88 -8.99
CA LEU A 259 -5.91 7.88 -8.18
C LEU A 259 -7.17 7.94 -9.04
N GLU A 260 -7.17 8.70 -10.14
CA GLU A 260 -8.30 8.70 -11.09
C GLU A 260 -8.56 7.29 -11.65
N THR A 261 -7.52 6.51 -11.90
CA THR A 261 -7.66 5.10 -12.32
C THR A 261 -8.27 4.26 -11.20
N CYS A 262 -7.78 4.39 -9.96
CA CYS A 262 -8.31 3.65 -8.80
C CYS A 262 -9.80 3.98 -8.56
N VAL A 263 -10.17 5.26 -8.61
CA VAL A 263 -11.58 5.69 -8.48
C VAL A 263 -12.43 5.16 -9.64
N TYR A 264 -11.88 5.17 -10.87
CA TYR A 264 -12.56 4.61 -12.02
C TYR A 264 -12.88 3.12 -11.84
N MET A 265 -12.00 2.34 -11.23
CA MET A 265 -12.25 0.92 -10.92
C MET A 265 -13.53 0.72 -10.09
N TYR A 266 -13.78 1.60 -9.10
CA TYR A 266 -15.01 1.60 -8.31
C TYR A 266 -16.23 2.01 -9.14
N ARG A 267 -16.14 3.13 -9.83
CA ARG A 267 -17.27 3.75 -10.54
C ARG A 267 -17.70 2.98 -11.79
N SER A 268 -16.81 2.24 -12.42
CA SER A 268 -17.09 1.45 -13.62
C SER A 268 -17.74 0.10 -13.34
N SER A 269 -17.75 -0.36 -12.09
CA SER A 269 -18.40 -1.61 -11.70
C SER A 269 -19.90 -1.43 -11.43
N ALA A 270 -20.70 -2.49 -11.63
CA ALA A 270 -22.13 -2.46 -11.36
C ALA A 270 -22.46 -2.25 -9.87
N THR A 271 -21.63 -2.76 -8.97
CA THR A 271 -21.80 -2.67 -7.51
C THR A 271 -21.30 -1.36 -6.92
N GLY A 272 -20.45 -0.60 -7.62
CA GLY A 272 -19.71 0.53 -7.10
C GLY A 272 -18.51 0.14 -6.24
N LEU A 273 -18.09 -1.13 -6.28
CA LEU A 273 -16.90 -1.67 -5.62
C LEU A 273 -15.80 -1.96 -6.65
N ALA A 274 -14.54 -1.76 -6.31
CA ALA A 274 -13.44 -2.07 -7.22
C ALA A 274 -13.11 -3.56 -7.23
N PRO A 275 -12.75 -4.14 -8.39
CA PRO A 275 -12.18 -5.48 -8.46
C PRO A 275 -10.74 -5.51 -7.95
N GLU A 276 -10.23 -6.70 -7.61
CA GLU A 276 -8.86 -6.90 -7.12
C GLU A 276 -7.80 -6.58 -8.19
N SER A 277 -8.06 -6.84 -9.47
CA SER A 277 -7.12 -6.49 -10.54
C SER A 277 -7.79 -6.18 -11.87
N TRP A 278 -7.08 -5.36 -12.68
CA TRP A 278 -7.51 -4.90 -14.00
C TRP A 278 -6.44 -5.18 -15.06
N ILE A 279 -6.90 -5.39 -16.31
CA ILE A 279 -6.05 -5.49 -17.49
C ILE A 279 -6.11 -4.18 -18.28
N PHE A 280 -4.95 -3.69 -18.70
CA PHE A 280 -4.74 -2.49 -19.50
C PHE A 280 -4.11 -2.88 -20.84
N PRO A 281 -4.89 -2.99 -21.94
CA PRO A 281 -4.40 -3.53 -23.20
C PRO A 281 -3.43 -2.60 -23.93
N ASP A 282 -3.61 -1.27 -23.79
CA ASP A 282 -2.81 -0.28 -24.47
C ASP A 282 -1.70 0.21 -23.52
N GLN A 283 -0.46 -0.06 -23.90
CA GLN A 283 0.70 0.28 -23.11
C GLN A 283 1.47 1.47 -23.73
N MET A 284 1.33 2.63 -23.11
CA MET A 284 2.15 3.80 -23.46
C MET A 284 2.90 4.27 -22.22
N PRO A 285 4.25 4.37 -22.25
CA PRO A 285 5.01 4.92 -21.13
C PRO A 285 4.52 6.34 -20.78
N TYR A 286 4.45 6.63 -19.49
CA TYR A 286 4.12 7.97 -19.03
C TYR A 286 5.09 9.00 -19.57
N ASN A 287 4.54 10.08 -20.11
CA ASN A 287 5.33 11.20 -20.58
C ASN A 287 4.61 12.50 -20.16
N PRO A 288 5.21 13.31 -19.29
CA PRO A 288 4.61 14.56 -18.80
C PRO A 288 4.18 15.54 -19.91
N LEU A 289 4.83 15.47 -21.11
CA LEU A 289 4.51 16.33 -22.24
C LEU A 289 3.27 15.90 -23.03
N THR A 290 2.88 14.63 -22.91
CA THR A 290 1.74 14.04 -23.65
C THR A 290 0.59 13.67 -22.72
N TYR A 291 0.84 13.57 -21.43
CA TYR A 291 -0.15 13.20 -20.44
C TYR A 291 -1.34 14.18 -20.41
N GLY A 292 -2.55 13.61 -20.46
CA GLY A 292 -3.80 14.37 -20.43
C GLY A 292 -4.20 15.01 -21.77
N LYS A 293 -3.43 14.81 -22.84
CA LYS A 293 -3.79 15.26 -24.19
C LYS A 293 -4.76 14.30 -24.85
N SER A 294 -5.71 14.83 -25.62
CA SER A 294 -6.62 14.02 -26.45
C SER A 294 -5.85 13.26 -27.54
N LEU A 295 -6.48 12.22 -28.12
CA LEU A 295 -5.88 11.50 -29.26
C LEU A 295 -5.60 12.42 -30.43
N GLU A 296 -6.50 13.37 -30.75
CA GLU A 296 -6.30 14.36 -31.79
C GLU A 296 -5.11 15.30 -31.52
N GLU A 297 -4.91 15.70 -30.26
CA GLU A 297 -3.76 16.50 -29.85
C GLU A 297 -2.46 15.72 -29.95
N LEU A 298 -2.48 14.43 -29.63
CA LEU A 298 -1.32 13.54 -29.76
C LEU A 298 -0.93 13.32 -31.22
N GLU A 299 -1.90 13.20 -32.14
CA GLU A 299 -1.66 13.06 -33.57
C GLU A 299 -1.06 14.31 -34.22
N ARG A 300 -1.36 15.50 -33.68
CA ARG A 300 -0.81 16.78 -34.13
C ARG A 300 0.61 17.05 -33.63
N LEU A 301 1.12 16.26 -32.69
CA LEU A 301 2.52 16.42 -32.27
C LEU A 301 3.49 15.99 -33.35
N PRO A 302 4.57 16.71 -33.58
CA PRO A 302 5.58 16.35 -34.60
C PRO A 302 6.11 14.95 -34.27
N PRO A 303 6.32 14.10 -35.28
CA PRO A 303 6.77 12.74 -35.08
C PRO A 303 8.15 12.74 -34.46
N ARG A 304 8.21 12.59 -33.12
CA ARG A 304 9.45 12.17 -32.49
C ARG A 304 9.68 10.73 -32.95
N ARG A 305 10.92 10.39 -33.32
CA ARG A 305 11.33 9.05 -33.77
C ARG A 305 10.62 7.98 -32.99
N ARG A 306 9.58 7.37 -33.59
CA ARG A 306 8.86 6.23 -33.03
C ARG A 306 9.89 5.14 -32.83
N TYR A 307 10.09 4.72 -31.60
CA TYR A 307 10.78 3.48 -31.33
C TYR A 307 9.95 2.37 -31.97
N ARG A 308 10.41 1.88 -33.10
CA ARG A 308 9.73 0.84 -33.88
C ARG A 308 10.05 -0.48 -33.23
N TRP A 309 9.09 -1.03 -32.47
CA TRP A 309 9.16 -2.43 -32.07
C TRP A 309 9.11 -3.30 -33.34
N PRO A 310 10.02 -4.25 -33.52
CA PRO A 310 9.91 -5.19 -34.61
C PRO A 310 8.87 -6.25 -34.28
N GLY A 311 7.75 -6.26 -34.99
CA GLY A 311 6.83 -7.38 -35.10
C GLY A 311 5.52 -7.30 -34.32
N LYS A 312 4.49 -6.76 -34.96
CA LYS A 312 3.23 -7.42 -35.35
C LYS A 312 2.29 -6.38 -35.96
N LYS A 313 1.87 -6.64 -37.17
CA LYS A 313 0.72 -5.95 -37.77
C LYS A 313 -0.53 -6.48 -37.09
N ASN A 314 -1.17 -5.67 -36.26
CA ASN A 314 -2.56 -5.89 -35.88
C ASN A 314 -3.32 -4.63 -36.27
N THR A 315 -4.19 -4.78 -37.22
CA THR A 315 -5.29 -3.85 -37.55
C THR A 315 -6.20 -3.73 -36.33
N PRO A 316 -6.57 -2.52 -35.89
CA PRO A 316 -7.53 -2.36 -34.83
C PRO A 316 -8.91 -2.78 -35.34
N VAL A 317 -9.46 -3.83 -34.74
CA VAL A 317 -10.88 -4.16 -34.88
C VAL A 317 -11.62 -3.36 -33.82
N ALA A 318 -12.32 -2.32 -34.23
CA ALA A 318 -13.24 -1.60 -33.37
C ALA A 318 -14.43 -2.53 -33.07
N VAL A 319 -14.47 -3.07 -31.86
CA VAL A 319 -15.65 -3.77 -31.35
C VAL A 319 -16.38 -2.79 -30.41
N ASN A 320 -17.43 -2.16 -30.92
CA ASN A 320 -18.38 -1.43 -30.10
C ASN A 320 -19.21 -2.45 -29.29
N VAL A 321 -18.82 -2.68 -28.05
CA VAL A 321 -19.67 -3.41 -27.10
C VAL A 321 -20.40 -2.37 -26.26
N THR A 322 -21.63 -2.08 -26.67
CA THR A 322 -22.61 -1.35 -25.83
C THR A 322 -23.06 -2.30 -24.71
N VAL A 323 -22.52 -2.14 -23.51
CA VAL A 323 -23.08 -2.77 -22.31
C VAL A 323 -24.15 -1.82 -21.78
N GLU A 324 -25.44 -2.21 -21.91
CA GLU A 324 -26.52 -1.51 -21.24
C GLU A 324 -26.31 -1.57 -19.72
N VAL A 325 -25.96 -0.42 -19.12
CA VAL A 325 -25.94 -0.25 -17.67
C VAL A 325 -27.39 -0.15 -17.20
N PRO A 326 -27.86 -1.00 -16.26
CA PRO A 326 -29.21 -0.92 -15.75
C PRO A 326 -29.48 0.47 -15.16
N ASN A 327 -30.62 1.04 -15.57
CA ASN A 327 -31.09 2.36 -15.20
C ASN A 327 -31.15 2.52 -13.66
N ARG A 328 -30.18 3.23 -13.09
CA ARG A 328 -30.19 3.62 -11.67
C ARG A 328 -31.15 4.78 -11.52
N THR A 329 -32.31 4.53 -10.95
CA THR A 329 -33.34 5.54 -10.65
C THR A 329 -32.74 6.65 -9.78
N ASN A 330 -32.83 7.88 -10.29
CA ASN A 330 -32.64 9.17 -9.61
C ASN A 330 -31.27 9.42 -8.95
N ARG A 331 -30.21 9.42 -9.74
CA ARG A 331 -28.99 10.19 -9.46
C ARG A 331 -28.69 11.06 -10.67
N THR A 332 -28.57 12.37 -10.47
CA THR A 332 -27.80 13.25 -11.35
C THR A 332 -26.35 12.86 -11.17
N LEU A 333 -25.95 11.78 -11.86
CA LEU A 333 -24.55 11.38 -11.96
C LEU A 333 -23.95 12.15 -13.13
N ASP A 334 -22.68 12.53 -13.00
CA ASP A 334 -21.84 12.90 -14.13
C ASP A 334 -22.12 11.98 -15.33
N PRO A 335 -21.94 12.47 -16.57
CA PRO A 335 -22.20 11.68 -17.77
C PRO A 335 -21.52 10.31 -17.65
N PRO A 336 -22.13 9.25 -18.19
CA PRO A 336 -21.59 7.89 -18.08
C PRO A 336 -20.12 7.92 -18.48
N ILE A 337 -19.26 7.43 -17.57
CA ILE A 337 -17.81 7.40 -17.80
C ILE A 337 -17.62 6.45 -18.99
N GLU A 338 -17.22 6.99 -20.15
CA GLU A 338 -16.89 6.18 -21.31
C GLU A 338 -15.79 5.19 -20.91
N ARG A 339 -16.08 3.90 -21.05
CA ARG A 339 -15.12 2.85 -20.76
C ARG A 339 -14.07 2.85 -21.88
N PRO A 340 -12.80 3.11 -21.57
CA PRO A 340 -11.73 2.98 -22.56
C PRO A 340 -11.73 1.58 -23.16
N SER A 341 -11.56 1.48 -24.46
CA SER A 341 -11.58 0.21 -25.19
C SER A 341 -10.55 -0.76 -24.61
N GLY A 342 -10.97 -1.97 -24.29
CA GLY A 342 -10.11 -3.05 -23.83
C GLY A 342 -9.72 -3.03 -22.33
N LEU A 343 -10.18 -2.05 -21.54
CA LEU A 343 -9.98 -2.01 -20.09
C LEU A 343 -11.05 -2.90 -19.42
N TYR A 344 -10.62 -3.94 -18.70
CA TYR A 344 -11.54 -4.86 -18.03
C TYR A 344 -10.94 -5.49 -16.76
N ALA A 345 -11.81 -5.89 -15.83
CA ALA A 345 -11.38 -6.57 -14.61
C ALA A 345 -10.85 -7.98 -14.93
N ARG A 346 -9.76 -8.37 -14.29
CA ARG A 346 -9.17 -9.71 -14.33
C ARG A 346 -9.65 -10.56 -13.15
N ASP A 347 -9.56 -10.02 -11.94
CA ASP A 347 -10.12 -10.62 -10.72
C ASP A 347 -11.28 -9.76 -10.22
N TYR A 348 -12.48 -10.29 -10.28
CA TYR A 348 -13.72 -9.56 -9.99
C TYR A 348 -14.06 -9.49 -8.50
N ARG A 349 -13.26 -10.07 -7.61
CA ARG A 349 -13.50 -10.01 -6.17
C ARG A 349 -13.28 -8.60 -5.63
N TYR A 350 -13.97 -8.27 -4.55
CA TYR A 350 -13.65 -7.13 -3.70
C TYR A 350 -13.43 -7.65 -2.27
N LEU A 351 -12.24 -7.49 -1.76
CA LEU A 351 -11.81 -8.04 -0.48
C LEU A 351 -11.73 -6.99 0.65
N LEU A 352 -12.59 -5.98 0.60
CA LEU A 352 -12.71 -4.92 1.62
C LEU A 352 -11.47 -4.00 1.75
N ARG A 353 -10.70 -3.87 0.71
CA ARG A 353 -9.38 -3.22 0.68
C ARG A 353 -9.38 -1.72 0.93
N PRO A 354 -8.31 -1.18 1.59
CA PRO A 354 -8.19 0.21 2.00
C PRO A 354 -7.46 1.14 1.01
N GLU A 355 -6.60 0.65 0.11
CA GLU A 355 -5.55 1.42 -0.54
C GLU A 355 -6.08 2.63 -1.33
N THR A 356 -7.25 2.50 -1.95
CA THR A 356 -7.88 3.64 -2.62
C THR A 356 -8.38 4.69 -1.64
N VAL A 357 -9.02 4.28 -0.54
CA VAL A 357 -9.54 5.24 0.46
C VAL A 357 -8.42 5.87 1.28
N GLU A 358 -7.30 5.17 1.50
CA GLU A 358 -6.05 5.73 2.02
C GLU A 358 -5.58 6.89 1.14
N SER A 359 -5.42 6.64 -0.16
CA SER A 359 -4.98 7.65 -1.12
C SER A 359 -5.96 8.83 -1.22
N LEU A 360 -7.27 8.59 -1.14
CA LEU A 360 -8.29 9.66 -1.06
C LEU A 360 -8.10 10.52 0.18
N PHE A 361 -7.93 9.91 1.35
CA PHE A 361 -7.67 10.61 2.61
C PHE A 361 -6.41 11.48 2.52
N ILE A 362 -5.30 10.91 2.07
CA ILE A 362 -4.01 11.62 1.97
C ILE A 362 -4.10 12.79 0.98
N LEU A 363 -4.64 12.55 -0.23
CA LEU A 363 -4.76 13.63 -1.21
C LEU A 363 -5.73 14.73 -0.75
N TYR A 364 -6.82 14.38 -0.05
CA TYR A 364 -7.69 15.38 0.56
C TYR A 364 -6.95 16.26 1.57
N ARG A 365 -6.21 15.63 2.51
CA ARG A 365 -5.43 16.36 3.52
C ARG A 365 -4.37 17.27 2.91
N ILE A 366 -3.77 16.88 1.79
CA ILE A 366 -2.71 17.64 1.11
C ILE A 366 -3.28 18.75 0.22
N THR A 367 -4.42 18.53 -0.43
CA THR A 367 -4.92 19.45 -1.48
C THR A 367 -6.16 20.25 -1.09
N GLY A 368 -6.96 19.77 -0.13
CA GLY A 368 -8.25 20.32 0.24
C GLY A 368 -9.34 20.13 -0.83
N ASP A 369 -9.13 19.30 -1.84
CA ASP A 369 -10.08 19.09 -2.94
C ASP A 369 -11.27 18.22 -2.46
N PRO A 370 -12.50 18.78 -2.39
CA PRO A 370 -13.66 18.08 -1.84
C PRO A 370 -14.10 16.85 -2.66
N ARG A 371 -13.68 16.74 -3.92
CA ARG A 371 -13.97 15.56 -4.76
C ARG A 371 -13.50 14.26 -4.13
N TYR A 372 -12.40 14.30 -3.36
CA TYR A 372 -11.91 13.09 -2.69
C TYR A 372 -12.86 12.62 -1.59
N GLN A 373 -13.54 13.53 -0.90
CA GLN A 373 -14.59 13.18 0.05
C GLN A 373 -15.83 12.63 -0.68
N GLU A 374 -16.21 13.19 -1.83
CA GLU A 374 -17.32 12.67 -2.63
C GLU A 374 -17.05 11.23 -3.06
N TYR A 375 -15.83 10.93 -3.55
CA TYR A 375 -15.41 9.58 -3.94
C TYR A 375 -15.41 8.62 -2.73
N GLY A 376 -14.87 9.05 -1.59
CA GLY A 376 -14.88 8.25 -0.36
C GLY A 376 -16.31 7.93 0.11
N TRP A 377 -17.23 8.89 -0.01
CA TRP A 377 -18.63 8.68 0.34
C TRP A 377 -19.35 7.71 -0.62
N GLU A 378 -19.03 7.75 -1.89
CA GLU A 378 -19.54 6.76 -2.86
C GLU A 378 -19.06 5.35 -2.53
N ILE A 379 -17.77 5.19 -2.21
CA ILE A 379 -17.18 3.91 -1.81
C ILE A 379 -17.82 3.41 -0.52
N PHE A 380 -17.94 4.26 0.50
CA PHE A 380 -18.60 3.90 1.76
C PHE A 380 -20.03 3.38 1.53
N LYS A 381 -20.84 4.10 0.74
CA LYS A 381 -22.20 3.66 0.41
C LYS A 381 -22.24 2.31 -0.31
N ALA A 382 -21.28 2.06 -1.20
CA ALA A 382 -21.20 0.78 -1.90
C ALA A 382 -20.84 -0.36 -0.94
N ILE A 383 -19.91 -0.14 0.00
CA ILE A 383 -19.58 -1.10 1.06
C ILE A 383 -20.80 -1.38 1.93
N GLU A 384 -21.50 -0.35 2.42
CA GLU A 384 -22.73 -0.51 3.23
C GLU A 384 -23.82 -1.28 2.48
N GLU A 385 -24.00 -0.99 1.21
CA GLU A 385 -25.04 -1.63 0.42
C GLU A 385 -24.72 -3.09 0.07
N ARG A 386 -23.45 -3.42 -0.23
CA ARG A 386 -23.05 -4.71 -0.82
C ARG A 386 -22.36 -5.66 0.13
N CYS A 387 -21.58 -5.12 1.08
CA CYS A 387 -20.76 -5.93 1.97
C CYS A 387 -21.42 -6.19 3.33
N ARG A 388 -22.37 -5.34 3.76
CA ARG A 388 -22.99 -5.48 5.09
C ARG A 388 -23.77 -6.78 5.22
N THR A 389 -23.55 -7.47 6.35
CA THR A 389 -24.26 -8.66 6.80
C THR A 389 -25.12 -8.32 8.03
N PRO A 390 -25.94 -9.24 8.57
CA PRO A 390 -26.68 -9.00 9.81
C PRO A 390 -25.81 -8.70 11.03
N VAL A 391 -24.58 -9.17 11.07
CA VAL A 391 -23.68 -9.06 12.24
C VAL A 391 -22.40 -8.26 11.97
N ALA A 392 -21.97 -8.14 10.71
CA ALA A 392 -20.71 -7.49 10.34
C ALA A 392 -20.68 -7.15 8.83
N TYR A 393 -19.59 -7.45 8.15
CA TYR A 393 -19.38 -7.26 6.71
C TYR A 393 -18.81 -8.53 6.08
N ALA A 394 -18.88 -8.60 4.77
CA ALA A 394 -18.33 -9.70 3.99
C ALA A 394 -17.74 -9.22 2.68
N ALA A 395 -16.68 -9.86 2.23
CA ALA A 395 -16.10 -9.67 0.90
C ALA A 395 -17.13 -10.02 -0.20
N VAL A 396 -16.91 -9.50 -1.42
CA VAL A 396 -17.79 -9.70 -2.56
C VAL A 396 -17.07 -10.54 -3.63
N ARG A 397 -17.76 -11.55 -4.14
CA ARG A 397 -17.23 -12.51 -5.12
C ARG A 397 -17.06 -11.89 -6.51
N ASN A 398 -18.02 -11.05 -6.90
CA ASN A 398 -18.04 -10.46 -8.24
C ASN A 398 -18.67 -9.06 -8.22
N VAL A 399 -17.83 -8.04 -8.41
CA VAL A 399 -18.25 -6.63 -8.43
C VAL A 399 -19.18 -6.26 -9.59
N SER A 400 -19.28 -7.11 -10.61
CA SER A 400 -20.21 -6.90 -11.73
C SER A 400 -21.60 -7.50 -11.48
N HIS A 401 -21.77 -8.23 -10.36
CA HIS A 401 -23.03 -8.91 -10.04
C HIS A 401 -23.80 -8.19 -8.93
N LEU A 402 -25.03 -7.76 -9.21
CA LEU A 402 -25.86 -6.98 -8.29
C LEU A 402 -26.57 -7.80 -7.20
N GLY A 403 -26.47 -9.14 -7.19
CA GLY A 403 -27.03 -9.98 -6.16
C GLY A 403 -26.46 -9.65 -4.78
N LYS A 404 -27.32 -9.74 -3.73
CA LYS A 404 -26.94 -9.49 -2.34
C LYS A 404 -27.10 -10.75 -1.51
N GLY A 405 -26.20 -10.91 -0.53
CA GLY A 405 -26.20 -12.02 0.43
C GLY A 405 -25.23 -13.15 0.04
N TYR A 406 -24.87 -13.97 1.05
CA TYR A 406 -23.85 -15.03 0.95
C TYR A 406 -24.09 -16.01 -0.22
N ARG A 407 -25.33 -16.43 -0.40
CA ARG A 407 -25.67 -17.40 -1.46
C ARG A 407 -25.56 -16.81 -2.87
N LEU A 408 -25.64 -15.49 -3.00
CA LEU A 408 -25.65 -14.81 -4.29
C LEU A 408 -24.30 -14.22 -4.66
N ASN A 409 -23.66 -13.46 -3.76
CA ASN A 409 -22.43 -12.73 -4.10
C ASN A 409 -21.46 -12.48 -2.95
N GLN A 410 -21.83 -12.66 -1.67
CA GLN A 410 -20.92 -12.46 -0.55
C GLN A 410 -20.04 -13.69 -0.32
N ILE A 411 -18.81 -13.48 0.15
CA ILE A 411 -17.86 -14.50 0.58
C ILE A 411 -17.78 -14.42 2.10
N ASP A 412 -17.79 -15.56 2.79
CA ASP A 412 -17.62 -15.62 4.25
C ASP A 412 -16.15 -15.33 4.63
N SER A 413 -15.79 -14.07 4.46
CA SER A 413 -14.47 -13.52 4.77
C SER A 413 -14.60 -12.03 5.09
N MET A 414 -14.06 -11.61 6.23
CA MET A 414 -13.94 -10.23 6.65
C MET A 414 -12.53 -10.02 7.19
N GLU A 415 -11.72 -9.37 6.40
CA GLU A 415 -10.32 -9.06 6.75
C GLU A 415 -10.26 -8.04 7.89
N SER A 416 -9.26 -8.17 8.77
CA SER A 416 -9.07 -7.24 9.91
C SER A 416 -8.84 -5.80 9.46
N PHE A 417 -8.22 -5.60 8.30
CA PHE A 417 -7.96 -4.27 7.75
C PHE A 417 -9.23 -3.50 7.33
N LEU A 418 -10.40 -4.13 7.24
CA LEU A 418 -11.65 -3.37 7.04
C LEU A 418 -11.84 -2.31 8.13
N PHE A 419 -11.69 -2.69 9.39
CA PHE A 419 -11.80 -1.78 10.53
C PHE A 419 -10.50 -1.04 10.83
N ALA A 420 -9.37 -1.76 10.73
CA ALA A 420 -8.07 -1.18 11.03
C ALA A 420 -7.69 -0.07 10.04
N GLU A 421 -8.13 -0.17 8.77
CA GLU A 421 -7.71 0.70 7.70
C GLU A 421 -8.88 1.32 6.93
N THR A 422 -9.69 0.52 6.22
CA THR A 422 -10.71 1.02 5.28
C THR A 422 -11.68 1.98 5.95
N PHE A 423 -12.28 1.58 7.08
CA PHE A 423 -13.17 2.46 7.83
C PHE A 423 -12.45 3.56 8.60
N LYS A 424 -11.21 3.32 9.05
CA LYS A 424 -10.41 4.36 9.68
C LYS A 424 -10.09 5.48 8.69
N TYR A 425 -9.61 5.17 7.49
CA TYR A 425 -9.33 6.20 6.48
C TYR A 425 -10.59 6.92 6.01
N LEU A 426 -11.71 6.18 5.84
CA LEU A 426 -13.00 6.81 5.56
C LEU A 426 -13.46 7.75 6.68
N TYR A 427 -13.32 7.35 7.94
CA TYR A 427 -13.65 8.21 9.08
C TYR A 427 -12.76 9.47 9.11
N LEU A 428 -11.46 9.32 8.96
CA LEU A 428 -10.50 10.42 8.97
C LEU A 428 -10.64 11.34 7.74
N LEU A 429 -11.11 10.84 6.61
CA LEU A 429 -11.40 11.63 5.41
C LEU A 429 -12.48 12.68 5.68
N PHE A 430 -13.44 12.39 6.57
CA PHE A 430 -14.52 13.30 6.96
C PHE A 430 -14.28 14.00 8.31
N SER A 431 -13.16 13.71 8.96
CA SER A 431 -12.79 14.32 10.24
C SER A 431 -11.97 15.59 10.04
N PRO A 432 -11.93 16.48 11.04
CA PRO A 432 -11.07 17.67 11.00
C PRO A 432 -9.60 17.31 10.78
N PRO A 433 -8.82 18.17 10.08
CA PRO A 433 -7.40 17.89 9.77
C PRO A 433 -6.52 17.68 11.01
N GLU A 434 -6.90 18.24 12.14
CA GLU A 434 -6.19 18.11 13.43
C GLU A 434 -6.32 16.72 14.03
N MET A 435 -7.40 16.00 13.71
CA MET A 435 -7.59 14.61 14.12
C MET A 435 -6.60 13.71 13.36
N ILE A 436 -5.60 13.19 14.05
CA ILE A 436 -4.46 12.44 13.47
C ILE A 436 -3.83 13.22 12.31
N SER A 437 -3.26 14.39 12.65
CA SER A 437 -2.61 15.26 11.67
C SER A 437 -1.39 14.61 11.04
N LEU A 438 -1.25 14.67 9.70
CA LEU A 438 -0.09 14.20 8.96
C LEU A 438 1.21 14.99 9.28
N ASP A 439 1.10 16.15 9.96
CA ASP A 439 2.28 16.88 10.44
C ASP A 439 2.86 16.26 11.71
N LYS A 440 2.07 15.49 12.46
CA LYS A 440 2.46 14.89 13.74
C LYS A 440 2.61 13.38 13.68
N PHE A 441 1.87 12.73 12.79
CA PHE A 441 1.79 11.29 12.69
C PHE A 441 2.19 10.79 11.31
N VAL A 442 2.75 9.59 11.28
CA VAL A 442 2.90 8.77 10.08
C VAL A 442 2.07 7.50 10.28
N PHE A 443 1.36 7.07 9.24
CA PHE A 443 0.60 5.82 9.27
C PHE A 443 1.49 4.66 8.83
N THR A 444 1.46 3.54 9.56
CA THR A 444 2.07 2.28 9.12
C THR A 444 1.32 1.71 7.91
N THR A 445 1.79 0.61 7.34
CA THR A 445 1.10 -0.04 6.22
C THR A 445 -0.27 -0.61 6.60
N GLU A 446 -0.51 -0.90 7.91
CA GLU A 446 -1.83 -1.27 8.47
C GLU A 446 -2.58 -0.07 9.08
N ALA A 447 -2.28 1.15 8.60
CA ALA A 447 -2.91 2.39 9.03
C ALA A 447 -2.86 2.68 10.55
N HIS A 448 -1.82 2.21 11.22
CA HIS A 448 -1.58 2.57 12.62
C HIS A 448 -0.82 3.90 12.68
N PRO A 449 -1.41 5.00 13.21
CA PRO A 449 -0.70 6.26 13.33
C PRO A 449 0.36 6.18 14.45
N LEU A 450 1.60 6.52 14.10
CA LEU A 450 2.74 6.63 15.00
C LEU A 450 3.26 8.06 15.02
N LEU A 451 3.70 8.55 16.19
CA LEU A 451 4.21 9.91 16.36
C LEU A 451 5.57 10.08 15.66
N ARG A 452 5.67 11.14 14.88
CA ARG A 452 6.93 11.60 14.28
C ARG A 452 7.84 12.17 15.36
N ARG A 453 9.12 11.84 15.30
CA ARG A 453 10.14 12.36 16.23
C ARG A 453 11.52 12.30 15.62
N PRO A 454 12.41 13.27 15.90
CA PRO A 454 13.81 13.16 15.52
C PRO A 454 14.43 11.92 16.17
N TRP A 455 15.17 11.16 15.39
CA TRP A 455 15.93 10.04 15.89
C TRP A 455 17.26 10.55 16.43
N THR A 456 17.43 10.50 17.73
CA THR A 456 18.62 11.06 18.42
C THR A 456 19.57 9.98 18.95
N ASP A 457 19.19 8.70 18.81
CA ASP A 457 19.99 7.62 19.35
C ASP A 457 21.28 7.41 18.56
N THR A 458 22.39 7.50 19.24
CA THR A 458 23.75 7.24 18.72
C THR A 458 24.01 5.75 18.42
N PHE A 459 23.01 4.90 18.57
CA PHE A 459 23.12 3.45 18.40
C PHE A 459 23.20 2.98 16.96
N ILE A 460 22.79 3.82 16.01
CA ILE A 460 22.89 3.54 14.58
C ILE A 460 24.01 4.42 14.03
N ASP A 461 25.11 3.77 13.66
CA ASP A 461 26.23 4.44 13.01
C ASP A 461 25.85 4.69 11.55
N TYR A 462 25.33 5.89 11.27
CA TYR A 462 24.95 6.27 9.92
C TYR A 462 26.19 6.45 9.08
N LYS A 463 26.47 5.50 8.22
CA LYS A 463 27.42 5.73 7.13
C LYS A 463 26.76 6.72 6.16
N ALA A 464 27.24 7.96 6.19
CA ALA A 464 26.84 9.06 5.32
C ALA A 464 27.07 8.73 3.83
#